data_baeeb7d018b7cc2240bfa0c78d3772f3
#
_entry.id   baeeb7d018b7cc2240bfa0c78d3772f3
#
_cell.length_a   1.000
_cell.length_b   1.000
_cell.length_c   1.000
_cell.angle_alpha   90.00
_cell.angle_beta   90.00
_cell.angle_gamma   90.00
#
_symmetry.space_group_name_H-M   'P 1'
#
loop_
_entity.id
_entity.type
_entity.pdbx_description
1 polymer ?
#
loop_
_entity_poly.entity_id
_entity_poly.type
_entity_poly.pdbx_seq_one_letter_code
_entity_poly.pdbx_strand_id
1 'polypeptide(L)'
;LALGLLNKGYEVTVATNRTPDDVKNGRVMPSQCMFDISLQFERDLGINFWEEQCPPVEGIGFTVPHPEKAGEKVISWRSRLDNYAQAVDQRIKMPYWMELFAARGGNLRIEDVGIAELERLAQTHDLVVLAGGKGEIVKLLERDASRSPYDKPQRALALTYVHGM
;
A
#
# COMPACT_ATOMS: atom_id res chain seq x y z
N LEU A 1 -0.35 -8.18 -6.57
CA LEU A 1 0.58 -9.07 -7.26
C LEU A 1 0.30 -10.54 -6.91
N ALA A 2 0.37 -10.98 -5.64
CA ALA A 2 0.24 -12.37 -5.23
C ALA A 2 -1.06 -13.04 -5.72
N LEU A 3 -2.22 -12.41 -5.51
CA LEU A 3 -3.51 -12.89 -6.02
C LEU A 3 -3.55 -12.99 -7.55
N GLY A 4 -2.90 -12.04 -8.24
CA GLY A 4 -2.81 -12.09 -9.70
C GLY A 4 -1.94 -13.23 -10.21
N LEU A 5 -0.85 -13.56 -9.52
CA LEU A 5 -0.01 -14.70 -9.85
C LEU A 5 -0.73 -16.04 -9.60
N LEU A 6 -1.46 -16.16 -8.49
CA LEU A 6 -2.33 -17.33 -8.24
C LEU A 6 -3.34 -17.55 -9.36
N ASN A 7 -4.00 -16.48 -9.81
CA ASN A 7 -4.97 -16.55 -10.92
C ASN A 7 -4.32 -17.02 -12.25
N LYS A 8 -2.99 -16.91 -12.36
CA LYS A 8 -2.21 -17.41 -13.52
C LYS A 8 -1.62 -18.80 -13.31
N GLY A 9 -1.92 -19.46 -12.19
CA GLY A 9 -1.48 -20.81 -11.90
C GLY A 9 -0.08 -20.94 -11.30
N TYR A 10 0.51 -19.84 -10.83
CA TYR A 10 1.79 -19.89 -10.11
C TYR A 10 1.60 -20.39 -8.69
N GLU A 11 2.56 -21.13 -8.17
CA GLU A 11 2.68 -21.38 -6.74
C GLU A 11 3.25 -20.14 -6.07
N VAL A 12 2.50 -19.57 -5.13
CA VAL A 12 2.86 -18.28 -4.52
C VAL A 12 2.91 -18.40 -3.02
N THR A 13 4.03 -17.97 -2.45
CA THR A 13 4.19 -17.77 -1.00
C THR A 13 4.22 -16.28 -0.67
N VAL A 14 3.45 -15.87 0.32
CA VAL A 14 3.53 -14.55 0.94
C VAL A 14 3.99 -14.71 2.37
N ALA A 15 5.14 -14.15 2.71
CA ALA A 15 5.67 -14.10 4.06
C ALA A 15 5.44 -12.70 4.66
N THR A 16 4.92 -12.65 5.87
CA THR A 16 4.64 -11.41 6.62
C THR A 16 4.71 -11.66 8.11
N ASN A 17 5.15 -10.69 8.88
CA ASN A 17 5.18 -10.79 10.34
C ASN A 17 3.89 -10.38 11.04
N ARG A 18 2.79 -10.20 10.29
CA ARG A 18 1.49 -9.81 10.84
C ARG A 18 0.41 -10.77 10.37
N THR A 19 -0.41 -11.20 11.32
CA THR A 19 -1.66 -11.90 10.99
C THR A 19 -2.69 -10.93 10.40
N PRO A 20 -3.74 -11.43 9.73
CA PRO A 20 -4.89 -10.62 9.35
C PRO A 20 -5.48 -9.81 10.52
N ASP A 21 -5.57 -10.41 11.70
CA ASP A 21 -6.07 -9.76 12.91
C ASP A 21 -5.14 -8.65 13.43
N ASP A 22 -3.83 -8.83 13.35
CA ASP A 22 -2.86 -7.78 13.69
C ASP A 22 -3.00 -6.56 12.78
N VAL A 23 -3.29 -6.79 11.51
CA VAL A 23 -3.52 -5.68 10.56
C VAL A 23 -4.86 -5.01 10.84
N LYS A 24 -5.93 -5.78 11.06
CA LYS A 24 -7.28 -5.31 11.33
C LYS A 24 -7.37 -4.44 12.59
N ASN A 25 -6.71 -4.89 13.66
CA ASN A 25 -6.75 -4.23 14.97
C ASN A 25 -5.56 -3.29 15.19
N GLY A 26 -4.72 -3.12 14.18
CA GLY A 26 -3.55 -2.26 14.23
C GLY A 26 -3.87 -0.77 14.15
N ARG A 27 -2.82 0.04 14.19
CA ARG A 27 -2.96 1.48 13.97
C ARG A 27 -3.50 1.77 12.57
N VAL A 28 -4.20 2.89 12.43
CA VAL A 28 -4.60 3.43 11.14
C VAL A 28 -3.37 3.57 10.24
N MET A 29 -3.42 2.93 9.09
CA MET A 29 -2.39 3.03 8.07
C MET A 29 -2.84 3.99 6.97
N PRO A 30 -1.90 4.68 6.30
CA PRO A 30 -2.24 5.51 5.15
C PRO A 30 -3.00 4.68 4.12
N SER A 31 -4.22 5.08 3.79
CA SER A 31 -4.94 4.57 2.63
C SER A 31 -4.35 5.18 1.38
N GLN A 32 -4.11 4.35 0.39
CA GLN A 32 -3.81 4.86 -0.94
C GLN A 32 -5.12 5.24 -1.63
N CYS A 33 -5.17 6.44 -2.18
CA CYS A 33 -6.22 6.79 -3.12
C CYS A 33 -5.95 6.02 -4.43
N MET A 34 -6.77 5.01 -4.68
CA MET A 34 -6.67 4.20 -5.88
C MET A 34 -7.46 4.88 -6.99
N PHE A 35 -6.77 5.47 -7.94
CA PHE A 35 -7.37 6.05 -9.14
C PHE A 35 -7.89 4.97 -10.09
N ASP A 36 -8.77 5.33 -11.01
CA ASP A 36 -9.51 4.41 -11.88
C ASP A 36 -8.62 3.37 -12.58
N ILE A 37 -7.48 3.78 -13.14
CA ILE A 37 -6.51 2.86 -13.76
C ILE A 37 -6.04 1.77 -12.77
N SER A 38 -5.81 2.14 -11.52
CA SER A 38 -5.39 1.19 -10.48
C SER A 38 -6.55 0.32 -10.00
N LEU A 39 -7.76 0.88 -9.90
CA LEU A 39 -8.97 0.13 -9.58
C LEU A 39 -9.31 -0.88 -10.67
N GLN A 40 -9.01 -0.58 -11.92
CA GLN A 40 -9.25 -1.51 -13.02
C GLN A 40 -8.49 -2.82 -12.84
N PHE A 41 -7.23 -2.78 -12.35
CA PHE A 41 -6.50 -4.01 -12.02
C PHE A 41 -7.17 -4.83 -10.91
N GLU A 42 -7.77 -4.17 -9.92
CA GLU A 42 -8.51 -4.87 -8.87
C GLU A 42 -9.81 -5.48 -9.42
N ARG A 43 -10.52 -4.77 -10.30
CA ARG A 43 -11.72 -5.27 -11.00
C ARG A 43 -11.40 -6.47 -11.88
N ASP A 44 -10.35 -6.38 -12.70
CA ASP A 44 -9.91 -7.44 -13.61
C ASP A 44 -9.49 -8.71 -12.86
N LEU A 45 -8.96 -8.57 -11.64
CA LEU A 45 -8.60 -9.68 -10.77
C LEU A 45 -9.77 -10.20 -9.93
N GLY A 46 -10.94 -9.54 -9.96
CA GLY A 46 -12.09 -9.87 -9.12
C GLY A 46 -11.80 -9.73 -7.62
N ILE A 47 -11.08 -8.68 -7.23
CA ILE A 47 -10.69 -8.41 -5.84
C ILE A 47 -11.08 -7.02 -5.34
N ASN A 48 -11.84 -6.27 -6.12
CA ASN A 48 -12.45 -5.00 -5.69
C ASN A 48 -13.85 -5.26 -5.09
N PHE A 49 -13.92 -5.46 -3.76
CA PHE A 49 -15.15 -5.83 -3.05
C PHE A 49 -15.86 -4.65 -2.40
N TRP A 50 -15.30 -3.45 -2.47
CA TRP A 50 -15.78 -2.28 -1.71
C TRP A 50 -16.32 -1.17 -2.60
N GLU A 51 -16.55 -1.43 -3.87
CA GLU A 51 -16.93 -0.41 -4.84
C GLU A 51 -18.26 0.26 -4.50
N GLU A 52 -19.21 -0.50 -3.98
CA GLU A 52 -20.53 0.02 -3.56
C GLU A 52 -20.53 0.56 -2.11
N GLN A 53 -19.56 0.16 -1.29
CA GLN A 53 -19.55 0.47 0.15
C GLN A 53 -18.61 1.62 0.51
N CYS A 54 -17.58 1.83 -0.30
CA CYS A 54 -16.64 2.92 -0.11
C CYS A 54 -17.07 4.15 -0.91
N PRO A 55 -17.27 5.30 -0.26
CA PRO A 55 -17.61 6.53 -0.96
C PRO A 55 -16.61 6.83 -2.09
N PRO A 56 -17.09 7.22 -3.27
CA PRO A 56 -16.22 7.58 -4.38
C PRO A 56 -15.48 8.90 -4.09
N VAL A 57 -14.22 8.95 -4.48
CA VAL A 57 -13.44 10.17 -4.55
C VAL A 57 -13.62 10.76 -5.94
N GLU A 58 -14.46 11.77 -6.07
CA GLU A 58 -14.83 12.36 -7.36
C GLU A 58 -13.90 13.46 -7.84
N GLY A 59 -13.02 13.95 -6.97
CA GLY A 59 -12.09 15.01 -7.30
C GLY A 59 -10.91 15.08 -6.34
N ILE A 60 -9.94 15.87 -6.72
CA ILE A 60 -8.76 16.16 -5.90
C ILE A 60 -8.57 17.65 -5.75
N GLY A 61 -8.03 18.05 -4.62
CA GLY A 61 -7.64 19.43 -4.36
C GLY A 61 -6.24 19.48 -3.77
N PHE A 62 -5.53 20.51 -4.11
CA PHE A 62 -4.20 20.79 -3.60
C PHE A 62 -4.11 22.23 -3.12
N THR A 63 -3.62 22.39 -1.90
CA THR A 63 -3.45 23.71 -1.30
C THR A 63 -2.11 23.77 -0.60
N VAL A 64 -1.33 24.81 -0.89
CA VAL A 64 -0.10 25.15 -0.18
C VAL A 64 -0.35 26.44 0.59
N PRO A 65 -0.25 26.43 1.92
CA PRO A 65 -0.38 27.63 2.73
C PRO A 65 0.83 28.54 2.50
N HIS A 66 0.60 29.85 2.68
CA HIS A 66 1.70 30.83 2.68
C HIS A 66 2.57 30.61 3.92
N PRO A 67 3.91 30.54 3.80
CA PRO A 67 4.78 30.20 4.92
C PRO A 67 4.76 31.24 6.07
N GLU A 68 4.51 32.51 5.75
CA GLU A 68 4.59 33.62 6.73
C GLU A 68 3.24 34.27 7.03
N LYS A 69 2.22 34.07 6.21
CA LYS A 69 0.92 34.75 6.34
C LYS A 69 -0.18 33.71 6.62
N ALA A 70 -0.60 33.65 7.86
CA ALA A 70 -1.66 32.74 8.27
C ALA A 70 -2.96 33.01 7.49
N GLY A 71 -3.57 31.94 6.96
CA GLY A 71 -4.81 32.02 6.18
C GLY A 71 -4.63 32.31 4.68
N GLU A 72 -3.47 32.79 4.25
CA GLU A 72 -3.17 32.95 2.83
C GLU A 72 -2.67 31.63 2.20
N LYS A 73 -2.90 31.48 0.90
CA LYS A 73 -2.51 30.29 0.12
C LYS A 73 -1.63 30.72 -1.04
N VAL A 74 -0.49 30.07 -1.20
CA VAL A 74 0.41 30.28 -2.36
C VAL A 74 -0.12 29.56 -3.59
N ILE A 75 -0.64 28.34 -3.38
CA ILE A 75 -1.26 27.51 -4.41
C ILE A 75 -2.58 27.00 -3.87
N SER A 76 -3.62 27.06 -4.68
CA SER A 76 -4.90 26.40 -4.36
C SER A 76 -5.62 26.09 -5.65
N TRP A 77 -5.87 24.81 -5.90
CA TRP A 77 -6.67 24.35 -7.01
C TRP A 77 -7.48 23.11 -6.64
N ARG A 78 -8.54 22.88 -7.37
CA ARG A 78 -9.39 21.69 -7.30
C ARG A 78 -9.72 21.26 -8.70
N SER A 79 -9.80 19.96 -8.91
CA SER A 79 -10.21 19.38 -10.18
C SER A 79 -11.11 18.17 -9.93
N ARG A 80 -12.13 18.03 -10.75
CA ARG A 80 -12.91 16.81 -10.82
C ARG A 80 -12.12 15.76 -11.59
N LEU A 81 -12.26 14.49 -11.21
CA LEU A 81 -11.72 13.36 -11.93
C LEU A 81 -12.70 12.94 -13.03
N ASP A 82 -12.17 12.44 -14.15
CA ASP A 82 -13.00 11.87 -15.22
C ASP A 82 -13.72 10.60 -14.75
N ASN A 83 -13.01 9.76 -14.00
CA ASN A 83 -13.54 8.59 -13.31
C ASN A 83 -13.17 8.69 -11.82
N TYR A 84 -14.05 8.17 -10.96
CA TYR A 84 -13.82 8.23 -9.52
C TYR A 84 -12.64 7.36 -9.07
N ALA A 85 -12.07 7.74 -7.95
CA ALA A 85 -11.10 6.96 -7.21
C ALA A 85 -11.72 6.42 -5.91
N GLN A 86 -11.05 5.49 -5.24
CA GLN A 86 -11.45 4.98 -3.92
C GLN A 86 -10.28 4.95 -2.94
N ALA A 87 -10.59 5.12 -1.66
CA ALA A 87 -9.63 5.05 -0.57
C ALA A 87 -10.17 4.13 0.55
N VAL A 88 -10.10 2.83 0.33
CA VAL A 88 -10.54 1.83 1.30
C VAL A 88 -9.53 1.72 2.43
N ASP A 89 -10.00 1.68 3.68
CA ASP A 89 -9.12 1.50 4.85
C ASP A 89 -8.32 0.19 4.73
N GLN A 90 -7.00 0.31 4.88
CA GLN A 90 -6.09 -0.83 4.77
C GLN A 90 -6.35 -1.90 5.85
N ARG A 91 -6.94 -1.53 6.98
CA ARG A 91 -7.34 -2.45 8.04
C ARG A 91 -8.56 -3.31 7.67
N ILE A 92 -9.27 -2.94 6.61
CA ILE A 92 -10.37 -3.72 6.02
C ILE A 92 -9.85 -4.51 4.82
N LYS A 93 -9.18 -3.81 3.91
CA LYS A 93 -8.79 -4.35 2.60
C LYS A 93 -7.72 -5.43 2.72
N MET A 94 -6.65 -5.17 3.47
CA MET A 94 -5.50 -6.08 3.52
C MET A 94 -5.80 -7.39 4.25
N PRO A 95 -6.45 -7.43 5.44
CA PRO A 95 -6.83 -8.68 6.08
C PRO A 95 -7.69 -9.55 5.18
N TYR A 96 -8.69 -8.95 4.54
CA TYR A 96 -9.56 -9.68 3.61
C TYR A 96 -8.79 -10.29 2.45
N TRP A 97 -7.85 -9.55 1.85
CA TRP A 97 -7.01 -10.08 0.77
C TRP A 97 -6.03 -11.15 1.23
N MET A 98 -5.53 -11.08 2.47
CA MET A 98 -4.68 -12.13 3.05
C MET A 98 -5.47 -13.43 3.23
N GLU A 99 -6.68 -13.35 3.77
CA GLU A 99 -7.59 -14.49 3.93
C GLU A 99 -8.01 -15.07 2.57
N LEU A 100 -8.35 -14.21 1.62
CA LEU A 100 -8.71 -14.60 0.27
C LEU A 100 -7.53 -15.30 -0.44
N PHE A 101 -6.30 -14.80 -0.25
CA PHE A 101 -5.10 -15.40 -0.80
C PHE A 101 -4.92 -16.84 -0.29
N ALA A 102 -5.04 -17.04 1.01
CA ALA A 102 -4.96 -18.37 1.62
C ALA A 102 -6.11 -19.28 1.13
N ALA A 103 -7.34 -18.77 1.08
CA ALA A 103 -8.52 -19.49 0.60
C ALA A 103 -8.41 -19.92 -0.88
N ARG A 104 -7.69 -19.15 -1.70
CA ARG A 104 -7.40 -19.49 -3.11
C ARG A 104 -6.19 -20.43 -3.28
N GLY A 105 -5.64 -20.97 -2.19
CA GLY A 105 -4.53 -21.90 -2.21
C GLY A 105 -3.13 -21.28 -2.19
N GLY A 106 -3.03 -19.98 -1.93
CA GLY A 106 -1.76 -19.32 -1.68
C GLY A 106 -1.16 -19.71 -0.33
N ASN A 107 0.15 -19.83 -0.26
CA ASN A 107 0.87 -20.16 0.96
C ASN A 107 1.15 -18.87 1.76
N LEU A 108 0.28 -18.56 2.74
CA LEU A 108 0.46 -17.42 3.64
C LEU A 108 1.27 -17.86 4.87
N ARG A 109 2.48 -17.36 5.02
CA ARG A 109 3.39 -17.63 6.14
C ARG A 109 3.45 -16.41 7.06
N ILE A 110 3.07 -16.61 8.31
CA ILE A 110 3.19 -15.57 9.35
C ILE A 110 4.53 -15.76 10.04
N GLU A 111 5.51 -15.01 9.60
CA GLU A 111 6.89 -15.11 10.10
C GLU A 111 7.66 -13.82 9.88
N ASP A 112 8.69 -13.61 10.67
CA ASP A 112 9.63 -12.50 10.48
C ASP A 112 10.79 -12.97 9.59
N VAL A 113 10.87 -12.40 8.37
CA VAL A 113 11.88 -12.76 7.39
C VAL A 113 13.12 -11.91 7.59
N GLY A 114 14.18 -12.50 8.12
CA GLY A 114 15.52 -11.90 8.19
C GLY A 114 16.34 -12.19 6.93
N ILE A 115 17.61 -11.74 6.94
CA ILE A 115 18.51 -11.90 5.79
C ILE A 115 18.73 -13.37 5.44
N ALA A 116 19.02 -14.21 6.43
CA ALA A 116 19.28 -15.63 6.20
C ALA A 116 18.08 -16.37 5.59
N GLU A 117 16.86 -16.02 6.03
CA GLU A 117 15.65 -16.59 5.45
C GLU A 117 15.41 -16.06 4.03
N LEU A 118 15.68 -14.79 3.77
CA LEU A 118 15.61 -14.22 2.42
C LEU A 118 16.56 -14.93 1.45
N GLU A 119 17.79 -15.20 1.89
CA GLU A 119 18.78 -15.97 1.10
C GLU A 119 18.28 -17.39 0.80
N ARG A 120 17.68 -18.06 1.80
CA ARG A 120 17.10 -19.37 1.65
C ARG A 120 15.92 -19.36 0.65
N LEU A 121 15.05 -18.35 0.75
CA LEU A 121 13.93 -18.18 -0.19
C LEU A 121 14.44 -17.94 -1.62
N ALA A 122 15.49 -17.15 -1.79
CA ALA A 122 16.10 -16.91 -3.09
C ALA A 122 16.71 -18.18 -3.74
N GLN A 123 17.10 -19.17 -2.93
CA GLN A 123 17.63 -20.45 -3.43
C GLN A 123 16.53 -21.47 -3.77
N THR A 124 15.33 -21.30 -3.20
CA THR A 124 14.23 -22.27 -3.27
C THR A 124 13.04 -21.83 -4.13
N HIS A 125 13.06 -20.60 -4.63
CA HIS A 125 12.01 -20.01 -5.44
C HIS A 125 12.61 -19.41 -6.71
N ASP A 126 11.88 -19.49 -7.81
CA ASP A 126 12.31 -18.94 -9.11
C ASP A 126 12.36 -17.40 -9.08
N LEU A 127 11.52 -16.77 -8.26
CA LEU A 127 11.48 -15.33 -8.08
C LEU A 127 11.11 -14.96 -6.65
N VAL A 128 11.87 -14.05 -6.07
CA VAL A 128 11.55 -13.42 -4.78
C VAL A 128 11.35 -11.92 -4.96
N VAL A 129 10.20 -11.42 -4.51
CA VAL A 129 9.87 -9.98 -4.53
C VAL A 129 9.92 -9.45 -3.11
N LEU A 130 10.89 -8.59 -2.83
CA LEU A 130 11.02 -7.95 -1.54
C LEU A 130 10.20 -6.65 -1.47
N ALA A 131 9.16 -6.64 -0.64
CA ALA A 131 8.27 -5.49 -0.43
C ALA A 131 8.33 -4.99 1.04
N GLY A 132 9.52 -4.93 1.61
CA GLY A 132 9.75 -4.67 3.04
C GLY A 132 9.43 -3.23 3.50
N GLY A 133 9.49 -2.26 2.63
CA GLY A 133 9.19 -0.83 2.90
C GLY A 133 10.05 -0.19 3.99
N LYS A 134 10.09 -0.77 5.18
CA LYS A 134 10.88 -0.35 6.35
C LYS A 134 11.44 -1.57 7.08
N GLY A 135 12.53 -1.40 7.81
CA GLY A 135 13.11 -2.44 8.65
C GLY A 135 14.54 -2.81 8.26
N GLU A 136 15.10 -3.84 8.90
CA GLU A 136 16.51 -4.26 8.72
C GLU A 136 16.81 -4.75 7.30
N ILE A 137 15.85 -5.41 6.66
CA ILE A 137 16.00 -5.92 5.29
C ILE A 137 16.26 -4.80 4.27
N VAL A 138 15.70 -3.60 4.50
CA VAL A 138 15.94 -2.46 3.60
C VAL A 138 17.38 -1.96 3.68
N LYS A 139 18.07 -2.24 4.78
CA LYS A 139 19.49 -1.91 4.98
C LYS A 139 20.44 -2.79 4.16
N LEU A 140 19.96 -3.85 3.52
CA LEU A 140 20.73 -4.62 2.53
C LEU A 140 21.20 -3.75 1.35
N LEU A 141 20.47 -2.69 1.06
CA LEU A 141 20.82 -1.74 0.02
C LEU A 141 21.47 -0.52 0.68
N GLU A 142 22.77 -0.36 0.50
CA GLU A 142 23.48 0.82 0.98
C GLU A 142 22.96 2.07 0.24
N ARG A 143 22.86 3.15 0.99
CA ARG A 143 22.49 4.44 0.41
C ARG A 143 23.62 4.96 -0.47
N ASP A 144 23.36 5.17 -1.74
CA ASP A 144 24.26 5.91 -2.63
C ASP A 144 24.17 7.42 -2.33
N ALA A 145 25.10 7.90 -1.50
CA ALA A 145 25.15 9.32 -1.11
C ALA A 145 25.42 10.25 -2.31
N SER A 146 26.09 9.76 -3.36
CA SER A 146 26.39 10.55 -4.56
C SER A 146 25.15 10.86 -5.40
N ARG A 147 24.12 9.97 -5.32
CA ARG A 147 22.86 10.10 -6.04
C ARG A 147 21.69 10.50 -5.13
N SER A 148 21.95 10.67 -3.83
CA SER A 148 20.94 11.01 -2.82
C SER A 148 21.21 12.41 -2.28
N PRO A 149 20.71 13.49 -2.91
CA PRO A 149 21.05 14.87 -2.54
C PRO A 149 20.51 15.30 -1.17
N TYR A 150 19.65 14.49 -0.55
CA TYR A 150 19.04 14.80 0.73
C TYR A 150 19.44 13.79 1.79
N ASP A 151 19.99 14.27 2.90
CA ASP A 151 20.40 13.49 4.06
C ASP A 151 19.28 13.32 5.11
N LYS A 152 18.23 14.13 5.00
CA LYS A 152 17.06 14.15 5.90
C LYS A 152 15.76 13.99 5.13
N PRO A 153 14.70 13.48 5.78
CA PRO A 153 13.35 13.50 5.21
C PRO A 153 12.93 14.93 4.86
N GLN A 154 12.44 15.13 3.65
CA GLN A 154 12.07 16.46 3.16
C GLN A 154 10.73 16.97 3.70
N ARG A 155 9.88 16.07 4.22
CA ARG A 155 8.57 16.41 4.74
C ARG A 155 8.12 15.43 5.81
N ALA A 156 7.30 15.92 6.72
CA ALA A 156 6.47 15.08 7.57
C ALA A 156 5.10 14.90 6.91
N LEU A 157 4.51 13.73 7.07
CA LEU A 157 3.17 13.42 6.62
C LEU A 157 2.32 13.04 7.82
N ALA A 158 1.12 13.62 7.88
CA ALA A 158 0.06 13.19 8.78
C ALA A 158 -1.17 12.83 7.95
N LEU A 159 -1.84 11.75 8.34
CA LEU A 159 -3.07 11.30 7.72
C LEU A 159 -4.14 11.14 8.79
N THR A 160 -5.34 11.55 8.47
CA THR A 160 -6.51 11.29 9.31
C THR A 160 -7.72 10.99 8.43
N TYR A 161 -8.64 10.19 8.95
CA TYR A 161 -9.97 10.04 8.39
C TYR A 161 -10.89 11.05 9.04
N VAL A 162 -11.71 11.69 8.25
CA VAL A 162 -12.73 12.65 8.71
C VAL A 162 -14.10 12.21 8.26
N HIS A 163 -15.10 12.53 9.08
CA HIS A 163 -16.50 12.25 8.79
C HIS A 163 -17.26 13.56 8.66
N GLY A 164 -18.20 13.62 7.72
CA GLY A 164 -19.10 14.76 7.59
C GLY A 164 -18.52 15.99 6.89
N MET A 165 -17.59 15.79 5.97
CA MET A 165 -17.13 16.86 5.06
C MET A 165 -17.95 16.88 3.79
#